data_d2fa80fd04126fd0443eb32f55d1234d
#
_entry.id   d2fa80fd04126fd0443eb32f55d1234d
#
_cell.length_a   1.000
_cell.length_b   1.000
_cell.length_c   1.000
_cell.angle_alpha   90.00
_cell.angle_beta   90.00
_cell.angle_gamma   90.00
#
_symmetry.space_group_name_H-M   'P 1'
#
loop_
_entity.id
_entity.type
_entity.pdbx_description
1 polymer ?
#
loop_
_entity_poly.entity_id
_entity_poly.type
_entity_poly.pdbx_seq_one_letter_code
_entity_poly.pdbx_strand_id
1 'polypeptide(L)'
;FCLSRGLGDVYKRQDVDEPNTFRNLFPYEEIPKIAFNDRIVPHNMPDEIWITDTTFRDGQQSRAPYTTEQIVTIYDYLHKLGGPKGKIRQSEFFLYSKKDRDAVYKCMERGYQFPEVTSWIRASKQDFQLVKDLGLRETGILVSCSDYHIFYKMKMTRREVMNLYLSVIRDCLETGISPRCHLEDITRSDIYGFVIPFCVELMKLQDEYKIPIKVRACDTMGYGVNFPGAVIPRSVPGIIYGLTTHAGVPSSQIEWHGHNDFYKAVNNSTTAWLYGASGVNCSLFGIGERTGNTPLEAMVFEYAQLRGTLDGMDTTVITELSEYYEKELGYKQPPQTPFVGSNFNVTRAGIHADGLLKNEEIYNIFDTGKFLNRPPLVAVSNTSGLAGIAHWINNYYHLPDDRKVDKNSELVHRIKDWVDTQYDDGRVTVMTDQELVVEITSVCKELGIVL
;
A
#
# COMPACT_ATOMS: atom_id res chain seq x y z
N PHE A 1 -20.02 -15.20 -34.90
CA PHE A 1 -21.44 -14.82 -34.79
C PHE A 1 -22.21 -15.54 -33.66
N CYS A 2 -21.54 -15.85 -32.55
CA CYS A 2 -22.20 -16.46 -31.39
C CYS A 2 -22.02 -15.63 -30.10
N LEU A 3 -21.52 -14.39 -30.19
CA LEU A 3 -21.21 -13.55 -29.02
C LEU A 3 -22.40 -12.66 -28.55
N SER A 4 -23.45 -12.50 -29.35
CA SER A 4 -24.54 -11.57 -29.01
C SER A 4 -25.78 -12.20 -28.35
N ARG A 5 -25.89 -13.54 -28.33
CA ARG A 5 -27.06 -14.22 -27.71
C ARG A 5 -26.81 -14.77 -26.30
N GLY A 6 -25.58 -14.79 -25.81
CA GLY A 6 -25.25 -15.41 -24.53
C GLY A 6 -24.92 -14.42 -23.39
N LEU A 7 -24.56 -13.18 -23.69
CA LEU A 7 -24.07 -12.24 -22.67
C LEU A 7 -25.15 -11.79 -21.67
N GLY A 8 -26.42 -11.69 -22.11
CA GLY A 8 -27.52 -11.30 -21.21
C GLY A 8 -27.92 -12.39 -20.21
N ASP A 9 -27.66 -13.66 -20.51
CA ASP A 9 -28.05 -14.79 -19.65
C ASP A 9 -26.90 -15.32 -18.77
N VAL A 10 -25.64 -15.10 -19.16
CA VAL A 10 -24.45 -15.58 -18.44
C VAL A 10 -24.23 -14.82 -17.12
N TYR A 11 -24.73 -13.60 -17.03
CA TYR A 11 -24.51 -12.71 -15.87
C TYR A 11 -25.80 -12.40 -15.10
N LYS A 12 -26.79 -13.25 -15.20
CA LYS A 12 -27.98 -13.15 -14.35
C LYS A 12 -27.61 -13.52 -12.92
N ARG A 13 -28.10 -12.68 -11.97
CA ARG A 13 -27.99 -13.02 -10.56
C ARG A 13 -28.56 -14.41 -10.30
N GLN A 14 -27.78 -15.24 -9.64
CA GLN A 14 -28.21 -16.56 -9.20
C GLN A 14 -28.80 -16.45 -7.79
N ASP A 15 -30.12 -16.58 -7.69
CA ASP A 15 -30.74 -16.75 -6.38
C ASP A 15 -30.52 -18.20 -5.95
N VAL A 16 -29.84 -18.39 -4.83
CA VAL A 16 -29.50 -19.68 -4.24
C VAL A 16 -30.13 -19.78 -2.85
N ASP A 17 -30.57 -20.97 -2.48
CA ASP A 17 -31.19 -21.22 -1.16
C ASP A 17 -30.13 -21.36 -0.06
N GLU A 18 -28.93 -21.79 -0.44
CA GLU A 18 -27.80 -21.99 0.47
C GLU A 18 -26.57 -21.19 0.03
N PRO A 19 -25.73 -20.74 0.97
CA PRO A 19 -24.54 -19.96 0.67
C PRO A 19 -23.50 -20.77 -0.12
N ASN A 20 -22.94 -20.19 -1.17
CA ASN A 20 -21.75 -20.71 -1.82
C ASN A 20 -20.50 -20.17 -1.09
N THR A 21 -19.94 -20.98 -0.23
CA THR A 21 -18.75 -20.65 0.56
C THR A 21 -17.45 -21.11 -0.09
N PHE A 22 -17.50 -21.65 -1.33
CA PHE A 22 -16.33 -22.16 -2.07
C PHE A 22 -15.45 -23.08 -1.21
N ARG A 23 -16.06 -24.04 -0.49
CA ARG A 23 -15.35 -24.94 0.44
C ARG A 23 -14.22 -25.75 -0.20
N ASN A 24 -14.30 -25.98 -1.50
CA ASN A 24 -13.22 -26.60 -2.27
C ASN A 24 -11.94 -25.74 -2.35
N LEU A 25 -12.06 -24.43 -2.22
CA LEU A 25 -10.93 -23.47 -2.18
C LEU A 25 -10.62 -23.01 -0.77
N PHE A 26 -11.65 -22.90 0.10
CA PHE A 26 -11.57 -22.39 1.46
C PHE A 26 -12.11 -23.42 2.47
N PRO A 27 -11.40 -24.52 2.73
CA PRO A 27 -11.88 -25.63 3.57
C PRO A 27 -11.88 -25.32 5.07
N TYR A 28 -11.50 -24.15 5.52
CA TYR A 28 -11.36 -23.62 6.88
C TYR A 28 -10.39 -24.39 7.79
N GLU A 29 -10.50 -25.69 7.88
CA GLU A 29 -9.60 -26.55 8.69
C GLU A 29 -8.30 -26.92 7.98
N GLU A 30 -8.14 -26.50 6.73
CA GLU A 30 -6.94 -26.66 5.91
C GLU A 30 -6.49 -25.30 5.35
N ILE A 31 -5.28 -25.26 4.77
CA ILE A 31 -4.79 -24.08 4.07
C ILE A 31 -5.65 -23.80 2.82
N PRO A 32 -6.07 -22.56 2.57
CA PRO A 32 -6.82 -22.21 1.36
C PRO A 32 -6.09 -22.58 0.08
N LYS A 33 -6.79 -23.23 -0.85
CA LYS A 33 -6.21 -23.78 -2.09
C LYS A 33 -6.19 -22.73 -3.19
N ILE A 34 -5.22 -22.85 -4.09
CA ILE A 34 -5.17 -22.13 -5.35
C ILE A 34 -5.44 -23.16 -6.44
N ALA A 35 -6.50 -22.92 -7.24
CA ALA A 35 -6.85 -23.77 -8.38
C ALA A 35 -6.62 -23.01 -9.68
N PHE A 36 -6.38 -23.76 -10.76
CA PHE A 36 -6.10 -23.22 -12.09
C PHE A 36 -7.04 -23.87 -13.11
N ASN A 37 -7.37 -23.10 -14.17
CA ASN A 37 -8.20 -23.59 -15.28
C ASN A 37 -7.65 -23.20 -16.65
N ASP A 38 -6.39 -22.75 -16.71
CA ASP A 38 -5.65 -22.35 -17.91
C ASP A 38 -6.30 -21.21 -18.73
N ARG A 39 -7.30 -20.53 -18.18
CA ARG A 39 -7.91 -19.34 -18.80
C ARG A 39 -7.10 -18.10 -18.44
N ILE A 40 -6.42 -17.56 -19.45
CA ILE A 40 -5.60 -16.35 -19.30
C ILE A 40 -6.38 -15.18 -19.89
N VAL A 41 -6.49 -14.10 -19.11
CA VAL A 41 -7.05 -12.82 -19.58
C VAL A 41 -5.91 -11.90 -20.04
N PRO A 42 -6.11 -11.05 -21.06
CA PRO A 42 -5.07 -10.15 -21.55
C PRO A 42 -4.83 -9.00 -20.56
N HIS A 43 -3.61 -8.48 -20.57
CA HIS A 43 -3.31 -7.20 -19.94
C HIS A 43 -4.12 -6.08 -20.58
N ASN A 44 -4.57 -5.16 -19.78
CA ASN A 44 -5.32 -3.97 -20.22
C ASN A 44 -5.03 -2.79 -19.28
N MET A 45 -3.75 -2.44 -19.11
CA MET A 45 -3.36 -1.36 -18.20
C MET A 45 -3.93 -0.03 -18.70
N PRO A 46 -4.63 0.74 -17.84
CA PRO A 46 -5.17 2.04 -18.20
C PRO A 46 -4.05 3.05 -18.53
N ASP A 47 -4.37 4.04 -19.38
CA ASP A 47 -3.44 5.14 -19.69
C ASP A 47 -3.07 5.93 -18.44
N GLU A 48 -3.99 6.08 -17.51
CA GLU A 48 -3.75 6.76 -16.24
C GLU A 48 -3.99 5.81 -15.07
N ILE A 49 -2.98 5.68 -14.19
CA ILE A 49 -3.06 4.96 -12.94
C ILE A 49 -2.66 5.88 -11.77
N TRP A 50 -3.20 5.60 -10.58
CA TRP A 50 -2.95 6.39 -9.37
C TRP A 50 -3.11 5.58 -8.09
N ILE A 51 -2.68 6.19 -7.00
CA ILE A 51 -2.79 5.66 -5.63
C ILE A 51 -3.89 6.45 -4.91
N THR A 52 -4.64 5.80 -4.04
CA THR A 52 -5.48 6.44 -3.05
C THR A 52 -5.05 6.01 -1.65
N ASP A 53 -5.20 6.91 -0.69
CA ASP A 53 -4.80 6.70 0.68
C ASP A 53 -5.99 6.38 1.60
N THR A 54 -5.80 5.41 2.49
CA THR A 54 -6.77 5.05 3.55
C THR A 54 -6.14 5.03 4.95
N THR A 55 -4.99 5.71 5.11
CA THR A 55 -4.28 5.79 6.40
C THR A 55 -5.17 6.32 7.52
N PHE A 56 -6.02 7.31 7.22
CA PHE A 56 -6.89 7.94 8.22
C PHE A 56 -8.23 7.22 8.42
N ARG A 57 -8.51 6.19 7.64
CA ARG A 57 -9.68 5.34 7.83
C ARG A 57 -9.28 3.93 8.23
N ASP A 58 -8.79 3.12 7.29
CA ASP A 58 -8.44 1.71 7.53
C ASP A 58 -7.19 1.58 8.42
N GLY A 59 -6.19 2.41 8.16
CA GLY A 59 -4.98 2.45 8.98
C GLY A 59 -5.23 2.79 10.45
N GLN A 60 -6.19 3.69 10.75
CA GLN A 60 -6.55 4.04 12.13
C GLN A 60 -7.22 2.89 12.91
N GLN A 61 -7.79 1.89 12.23
CA GLN A 61 -8.48 0.79 12.90
C GLN A 61 -7.52 -0.15 13.65
N SER A 62 -6.24 -0.16 13.27
CA SER A 62 -5.23 -1.07 13.85
C SER A 62 -4.32 -0.42 14.88
N ARG A 63 -4.54 0.85 15.23
CA ARG A 63 -3.70 1.61 16.14
C ARG A 63 -4.49 2.62 16.97
N ALA A 64 -3.82 3.25 17.96
CA ALA A 64 -4.38 4.42 18.64
C ALA A 64 -4.72 5.51 17.61
N PRO A 65 -5.90 6.15 17.69
CA PRO A 65 -6.31 7.19 16.75
C PRO A 65 -5.31 8.34 16.72
N TYR A 66 -5.01 8.86 15.53
CA TYR A 66 -4.23 10.07 15.37
C TYR A 66 -4.93 11.28 16.02
N THR A 67 -4.16 12.26 16.49
CA THR A 67 -4.72 13.58 16.80
C THR A 67 -5.05 14.34 15.51
N THR A 68 -5.85 15.39 15.63
CA THR A 68 -6.16 16.26 14.48
C THR A 68 -4.90 16.84 13.85
N GLU A 69 -3.94 17.29 14.68
CA GLU A 69 -2.66 17.86 14.23
C GLU A 69 -1.82 16.80 13.49
N GLN A 70 -1.76 15.57 14.00
CA GLN A 70 -1.06 14.47 13.34
C GLN A 70 -1.67 14.14 11.99
N ILE A 71 -3.01 14.10 11.89
CA ILE A 71 -3.70 13.87 10.61
C ILE A 71 -3.33 14.96 9.60
N VAL A 72 -3.39 16.21 9.99
CA VAL A 72 -3.06 17.35 9.10
C VAL A 72 -1.60 17.30 8.64
N THR A 73 -0.68 17.01 9.56
CA THR A 73 0.76 16.89 9.22
C THR A 73 1.00 15.75 8.24
N ILE A 74 0.40 14.58 8.47
CA ILE A 74 0.53 13.43 7.55
C ILE A 74 -0.12 13.74 6.20
N TYR A 75 -1.25 14.45 6.19
CA TYR A 75 -1.91 14.87 4.95
C TYR A 75 -1.05 15.85 4.14
N ASP A 76 -0.35 16.80 4.81
CA ASP A 76 0.62 17.68 4.17
C ASP A 76 1.79 16.87 3.54
N TYR A 77 2.27 15.83 4.22
CA TYR A 77 3.26 14.89 3.67
C TYR A 77 2.73 14.10 2.46
N LEU A 78 1.50 13.62 2.51
CA LEU A 78 0.88 12.92 1.38
C LEU A 78 0.74 13.82 0.14
N HIS A 79 0.41 15.11 0.34
CA HIS A 79 0.41 16.11 -0.72
C HIS A 79 1.80 16.28 -1.34
N LYS A 80 2.83 16.46 -0.52
CA LYS A 80 4.22 16.61 -0.96
C LYS A 80 4.69 15.35 -1.71
N LEU A 81 4.45 14.17 -1.15
CA LEU A 81 4.79 12.88 -1.77
C LEU A 81 4.08 12.68 -3.12
N GLY A 82 2.78 12.98 -3.18
CA GLY A 82 1.96 12.79 -4.38
C GLY A 82 2.33 13.69 -5.56
N GLY A 83 3.03 14.79 -5.28
CA GLY A 83 3.52 15.73 -6.27
C GLY A 83 2.42 16.49 -7.03
N PRO A 84 2.81 17.39 -7.93
CA PRO A 84 1.89 18.33 -8.59
C PRO A 84 0.88 17.67 -9.53
N LYS A 85 1.16 16.46 -10.01
CA LYS A 85 0.23 15.68 -10.86
C LYS A 85 -0.78 14.86 -10.05
N GLY A 86 -0.73 14.91 -8.72
CA GLY A 86 -1.66 14.23 -7.83
C GLY A 86 -1.68 12.71 -8.03
N LYS A 87 -0.53 12.07 -7.99
CA LYS A 87 -0.43 10.60 -8.12
C LYS A 87 -0.94 9.89 -6.88
N ILE A 88 -0.93 10.56 -5.72
CA ILE A 88 -1.79 10.22 -4.59
C ILE A 88 -3.07 11.04 -4.78
N ARG A 89 -4.12 10.39 -5.32
CA ARG A 89 -5.30 11.07 -5.86
C ARG A 89 -6.30 11.49 -4.78
N GLN A 90 -6.53 10.63 -3.81
CA GLN A 90 -7.54 10.81 -2.77
C GLN A 90 -7.03 10.31 -1.43
N SER A 91 -7.53 10.89 -0.33
CA SER A 91 -7.35 10.38 1.02
C SER A 91 -8.71 10.23 1.70
N GLU A 92 -8.92 9.09 2.36
CA GLU A 92 -10.20 8.64 2.90
C GLU A 92 -10.27 8.79 4.42
N PHE A 93 -11.35 9.37 4.92
CA PHE A 93 -11.54 9.70 6.33
C PHE A 93 -12.82 9.09 6.91
N PHE A 94 -12.81 8.82 8.22
CA PHE A 94 -14.02 8.69 9.01
C PHE A 94 -14.64 10.06 9.29
N LEU A 95 -15.99 10.09 9.54
CA LEU A 95 -16.73 11.32 9.83
C LEU A 95 -17.47 11.27 11.16
N TYR A 96 -17.38 10.18 11.91
CA TYR A 96 -18.30 9.95 13.03
C TYR A 96 -17.98 10.76 14.29
N SER A 97 -16.70 10.95 14.60
CA SER A 97 -16.30 11.74 15.77
C SER A 97 -16.15 13.22 15.43
N LYS A 98 -16.28 14.09 16.43
CA LYS A 98 -15.97 15.52 16.26
C LYS A 98 -14.53 15.71 15.80
N LYS A 99 -13.59 14.96 16.37
CA LYS A 99 -12.16 14.98 16.02
C LYS A 99 -11.95 14.69 14.53
N ASP A 100 -12.63 13.67 14.00
CA ASP A 100 -12.48 13.28 12.59
C ASP A 100 -12.99 14.40 11.67
N ARG A 101 -14.15 15.00 11.99
CA ARG A 101 -14.68 16.13 11.22
C ARG A 101 -13.79 17.37 11.31
N ASP A 102 -13.26 17.69 12.49
CA ASP A 102 -12.32 18.81 12.67
C ASP A 102 -11.04 18.57 11.84
N ALA A 103 -10.54 17.35 11.77
CA ALA A 103 -9.41 16.99 10.92
C ALA A 103 -9.71 17.16 9.43
N VAL A 104 -10.89 16.68 8.99
CA VAL A 104 -11.35 16.85 7.59
C VAL A 104 -11.42 18.33 7.23
N TYR A 105 -12.04 19.19 8.07
CA TYR A 105 -12.08 20.63 7.82
C TYR A 105 -10.69 21.24 7.68
N LYS A 106 -9.77 20.95 8.60
CA LYS A 106 -8.39 21.46 8.54
C LYS A 106 -7.61 20.97 7.32
N CYS A 107 -7.84 19.74 6.88
CA CYS A 107 -7.25 19.22 5.64
C CYS A 107 -7.82 19.96 4.42
N MET A 108 -9.13 20.18 4.37
CA MET A 108 -9.78 20.93 3.28
C MET A 108 -9.32 22.41 3.24
N GLU A 109 -9.10 23.05 4.39
CA GLU A 109 -8.58 24.42 4.49
C GLU A 109 -7.18 24.58 3.87
N ARG A 110 -6.42 23.48 3.68
CA ARG A 110 -5.14 23.51 2.95
C ARG A 110 -5.31 23.93 1.49
N GLY A 111 -6.51 23.74 0.92
CA GLY A 111 -6.81 24.11 -0.47
C GLY A 111 -6.07 23.26 -1.50
N TYR A 112 -5.55 22.11 -1.12
CA TYR A 112 -4.87 21.21 -2.05
C TYR A 112 -5.87 20.60 -3.03
N GLN A 113 -5.51 20.55 -4.32
CA GLN A 113 -6.25 19.78 -5.29
C GLN A 113 -6.09 18.27 -5.03
N PHE A 114 -4.91 17.84 -4.63
CA PHE A 114 -4.58 16.45 -4.33
C PHE A 114 -3.74 16.34 -3.06
N PRO A 115 -3.95 15.30 -2.24
CA PRO A 115 -5.06 14.34 -2.33
C PRO A 115 -6.41 15.03 -2.11
N GLU A 116 -7.43 14.64 -2.89
CA GLU A 116 -8.80 15.05 -2.61
C GLU A 116 -9.29 14.38 -1.32
N VAL A 117 -9.94 15.12 -0.45
CA VAL A 117 -10.53 14.58 0.79
C VAL A 117 -11.80 13.83 0.45
N THR A 118 -11.87 12.56 0.79
CA THR A 118 -13.07 11.73 0.66
C THR A 118 -13.42 11.08 1.98
N SER A 119 -14.60 10.49 2.07
CA SER A 119 -15.06 9.85 3.30
C SER A 119 -15.42 8.39 3.11
N TRP A 120 -15.61 7.71 4.23
CA TRP A 120 -16.22 6.41 4.32
C TRP A 120 -17.36 6.45 5.36
N ILE A 121 -18.51 5.90 4.98
CA ILE A 121 -19.69 5.82 5.83
C ILE A 121 -20.31 4.42 5.76
N ARG A 122 -21.15 4.12 6.73
CA ARG A 122 -22.06 2.97 6.65
C ARG A 122 -23.17 3.25 5.63
N ALA A 123 -23.77 2.20 5.11
CA ALA A 123 -24.88 2.32 4.17
C ALA A 123 -26.18 2.79 4.87
N SER A 124 -26.27 4.09 5.23
CA SER A 124 -27.43 4.66 5.88
C SER A 124 -27.70 6.10 5.40
N LYS A 125 -28.99 6.45 5.23
CA LYS A 125 -29.41 7.81 4.82
C LYS A 125 -28.90 8.92 5.73
N GLN A 126 -28.85 8.66 7.04
CA GLN A 126 -28.42 9.65 8.02
C GLN A 126 -26.94 9.98 7.88
N ASP A 127 -26.13 9.02 7.45
CA ASP A 127 -24.69 9.21 7.29
C ASP A 127 -24.39 10.08 6.05
N PHE A 128 -25.25 10.13 5.02
CA PHE A 128 -25.08 11.04 3.87
C PHE A 128 -25.17 12.51 4.25
N GLN A 129 -25.95 12.85 5.30
CA GLN A 129 -26.00 14.21 5.78
C GLN A 129 -24.65 14.69 6.31
N LEU A 130 -23.89 13.83 7.00
CA LEU A 130 -22.51 14.14 7.44
C LEU A 130 -21.59 14.48 6.26
N VAL A 131 -21.69 13.72 5.17
CA VAL A 131 -20.90 13.95 3.95
C VAL A 131 -21.26 15.30 3.32
N LYS A 132 -22.56 15.59 3.24
CA LYS A 132 -23.10 16.84 2.67
C LYS A 132 -22.73 18.06 3.51
N ASP A 133 -22.85 17.96 4.83
CA ASP A 133 -22.53 19.05 5.75
C ASP A 133 -21.05 19.46 5.67
N LEU A 134 -20.17 18.52 5.34
CA LEU A 134 -18.76 18.76 5.11
C LEU A 134 -18.43 19.23 3.69
N GLY A 135 -19.42 19.28 2.78
CA GLY A 135 -19.22 19.69 1.39
C GLY A 135 -18.40 18.69 0.55
N LEU A 136 -18.31 17.42 0.99
CA LEU A 136 -17.59 16.38 0.25
C LEU A 136 -18.41 15.91 -0.95
N ARG A 137 -17.72 15.58 -2.04
CA ARG A 137 -18.34 15.18 -3.31
C ARG A 137 -18.44 13.68 -3.50
N GLU A 138 -17.67 12.90 -2.74
CA GLU A 138 -17.58 11.46 -2.86
C GLU A 138 -17.53 10.80 -1.48
N THR A 139 -18.16 9.64 -1.34
CA THR A 139 -18.07 8.82 -0.14
C THR A 139 -17.98 7.34 -0.44
N GLY A 140 -17.19 6.62 0.33
CA GLY A 140 -17.17 5.16 0.35
C GLY A 140 -18.42 4.61 1.05
N ILE A 141 -19.02 3.57 0.47
CA ILE A 141 -20.17 2.85 1.01
C ILE A 141 -19.81 1.37 1.08
N LEU A 142 -19.99 0.76 2.25
CA LEU A 142 -19.71 -0.65 2.44
C LEU A 142 -20.78 -1.52 1.75
N VAL A 143 -20.34 -2.40 0.87
CA VAL A 143 -21.17 -3.37 0.13
C VAL A 143 -20.56 -4.75 0.30
N SER A 144 -21.00 -5.52 1.29
CA SER A 144 -20.51 -6.88 1.47
C SER A 144 -21.08 -7.79 0.40
N CYS A 145 -20.23 -8.51 -0.35
CA CYS A 145 -20.65 -9.21 -1.56
C CYS A 145 -20.42 -10.73 -1.53
N SER A 146 -19.77 -11.28 -0.51
CA SER A 146 -19.64 -12.74 -0.36
C SER A 146 -20.83 -13.35 0.37
N ASP A 147 -21.14 -14.60 0.05
CA ASP A 147 -22.19 -15.34 0.75
C ASP A 147 -21.91 -15.55 2.25
N TYR A 148 -20.63 -15.48 2.66
CA TYR A 148 -20.30 -15.42 4.08
C TYR A 148 -20.94 -14.22 4.79
N HIS A 149 -20.93 -13.06 4.14
CA HIS A 149 -21.55 -11.86 4.68
C HIS A 149 -23.05 -11.84 4.46
N ILE A 150 -23.51 -12.18 3.26
CA ILE A 150 -24.92 -12.15 2.88
C ILE A 150 -25.75 -13.07 3.78
N PHE A 151 -25.38 -14.35 3.85
CA PHE A 151 -26.17 -15.36 4.57
C PHE A 151 -25.87 -15.40 6.07
N TYR A 152 -24.58 -15.35 6.48
CA TYR A 152 -24.23 -15.56 7.90
C TYR A 152 -24.22 -14.27 8.72
N LYS A 153 -23.77 -13.14 8.16
CA LYS A 153 -23.72 -11.85 8.87
C LYS A 153 -25.04 -11.07 8.75
N MET A 154 -25.56 -10.92 7.53
CA MET A 154 -26.76 -10.14 7.27
C MET A 154 -28.05 -10.97 7.39
N LYS A 155 -27.96 -12.28 7.26
CA LYS A 155 -29.10 -13.23 7.29
C LYS A 155 -30.18 -12.88 6.24
N MET A 156 -29.72 -12.58 5.04
CA MET A 156 -30.52 -12.16 3.90
C MET A 156 -30.22 -13.05 2.69
N THR A 157 -31.13 -13.03 1.72
CA THR A 157 -30.89 -13.59 0.38
C THR A 157 -30.08 -12.61 -0.48
N ARG A 158 -29.46 -13.09 -1.56
CA ARG A 158 -28.76 -12.23 -2.53
C ARG A 158 -29.67 -11.15 -3.11
N ARG A 159 -30.96 -11.47 -3.33
CA ARG A 159 -31.97 -10.52 -3.83
C ARG A 159 -32.24 -9.40 -2.86
N GLU A 160 -32.46 -9.72 -1.60
CA GLU A 160 -32.73 -8.73 -0.55
C GLU A 160 -31.54 -7.78 -0.37
N VAL A 161 -30.31 -8.35 -0.31
CA VAL A 161 -29.07 -7.55 -0.19
C VAL A 161 -28.87 -6.64 -1.40
N MET A 162 -29.08 -7.14 -2.62
CA MET A 162 -28.98 -6.32 -3.82
C MET A 162 -29.96 -5.15 -3.80
N ASN A 163 -31.23 -5.42 -3.47
CA ASN A 163 -32.26 -4.39 -3.39
C ASN A 163 -31.94 -3.34 -2.31
N LEU A 164 -31.45 -3.80 -1.14
CA LEU A 164 -31.00 -2.92 -0.06
C LEU A 164 -29.89 -1.97 -0.53
N TYR A 165 -28.82 -2.51 -1.11
CA TYR A 165 -27.68 -1.71 -1.55
C TYR A 165 -28.06 -0.75 -2.67
N LEU A 166 -28.83 -1.17 -3.66
CA LEU A 166 -29.30 -0.30 -4.74
C LEU A 166 -30.18 0.84 -4.20
N SER A 167 -31.02 0.57 -3.18
CA SER A 167 -31.80 1.63 -2.53
C SER A 167 -30.91 2.67 -1.86
N VAL A 168 -29.90 2.23 -1.09
CA VAL A 168 -28.96 3.14 -0.42
C VAL A 168 -28.15 3.96 -1.42
N ILE A 169 -27.73 3.33 -2.53
CA ILE A 169 -26.96 4.01 -3.58
C ILE A 169 -27.83 5.07 -4.28
N ARG A 170 -29.11 4.77 -4.56
CA ARG A 170 -30.06 5.78 -5.06
C ARG A 170 -30.18 6.96 -4.12
N ASP A 171 -30.36 6.69 -2.82
CA ASP A 171 -30.43 7.73 -1.80
C ASP A 171 -29.17 8.62 -1.79
N CYS A 172 -27.97 8.02 -2.00
CA CYS A 172 -26.72 8.76 -2.13
C CYS A 172 -26.72 9.66 -3.38
N LEU A 173 -27.07 9.10 -4.54
CA LEU A 173 -27.12 9.82 -5.82
C LEU A 173 -28.14 10.97 -5.81
N GLU A 174 -29.29 10.80 -5.16
CA GLU A 174 -30.30 11.85 -4.97
C GLU A 174 -29.76 13.06 -4.18
N THR A 175 -28.74 12.88 -3.34
CA THR A 175 -28.06 13.97 -2.65
C THR A 175 -27.01 14.69 -3.50
N GLY A 176 -26.70 14.18 -4.70
CA GLY A 176 -25.65 14.68 -5.58
C GLY A 176 -24.24 14.20 -5.23
N ILE A 177 -24.10 13.25 -4.31
CA ILE A 177 -22.82 12.67 -3.89
C ILE A 177 -22.50 11.45 -4.75
N SER A 178 -21.24 11.35 -5.21
CA SER A 178 -20.72 10.19 -5.94
C SER A 178 -20.44 9.03 -4.95
N PRO A 179 -21.11 7.88 -5.10
CA PRO A 179 -20.80 6.71 -4.26
C PRO A 179 -19.59 5.96 -4.77
N ARG A 180 -18.72 5.53 -3.85
CA ARG A 180 -17.68 4.51 -4.09
C ARG A 180 -18.08 3.24 -3.36
N CYS A 181 -18.56 2.24 -4.11
CA CYS A 181 -19.03 0.98 -3.57
C CYS A 181 -17.84 0.07 -3.21
N HIS A 182 -17.63 -0.17 -1.92
CA HIS A 182 -16.59 -1.08 -1.43
C HIS A 182 -17.14 -2.51 -1.43
N LEU A 183 -16.76 -3.32 -2.43
CA LEU A 183 -17.17 -4.72 -2.57
C LEU A 183 -16.38 -5.59 -1.57
N GLU A 184 -16.82 -5.58 -0.32
CA GLU A 184 -16.17 -6.30 0.78
C GLU A 184 -16.18 -7.81 0.52
N ASP A 185 -14.98 -8.42 0.68
CA ASP A 185 -14.76 -9.86 0.55
C ASP A 185 -14.94 -10.41 -0.88
N ILE A 186 -14.53 -9.63 -1.88
CA ILE A 186 -14.71 -9.98 -3.29
C ILE A 186 -13.99 -11.28 -3.67
N THR A 187 -12.85 -11.58 -3.05
CA THR A 187 -12.04 -12.78 -3.33
C THR A 187 -12.63 -14.08 -2.78
N ARG A 188 -13.79 -14.02 -2.11
CA ARG A 188 -14.61 -15.18 -1.74
C ARG A 188 -16.05 -15.08 -2.26
N SER A 189 -16.31 -14.14 -3.17
CA SER A 189 -17.66 -13.86 -3.69
C SER A 189 -17.96 -14.62 -4.97
N ASP A 190 -19.24 -14.85 -5.22
CA ASP A 190 -19.70 -15.34 -6.51
C ASP A 190 -19.66 -14.20 -7.55
N ILE A 191 -18.56 -14.15 -8.28
CA ILE A 191 -18.28 -13.05 -9.21
C ILE A 191 -19.37 -12.96 -10.29
N TYR A 192 -19.73 -14.06 -10.93
CA TYR A 192 -20.72 -14.04 -12.02
C TYR A 192 -22.17 -14.17 -11.57
N GLY A 193 -22.41 -14.79 -10.41
CA GLY A 193 -23.77 -14.93 -9.88
C GLY A 193 -24.25 -13.74 -9.05
N PHE A 194 -23.32 -12.88 -8.55
CA PHE A 194 -23.70 -11.73 -7.72
C PHE A 194 -22.95 -10.43 -8.07
N VAL A 195 -21.61 -10.45 -8.10
CA VAL A 195 -20.81 -9.21 -8.22
C VAL A 195 -21.04 -8.52 -9.57
N ILE A 196 -20.90 -9.26 -10.68
CA ILE A 196 -21.10 -8.69 -12.01
C ILE A 196 -22.53 -8.20 -12.23
N PRO A 197 -23.60 -8.99 -11.92
CA PRO A 197 -24.98 -8.49 -11.97
C PRO A 197 -25.20 -7.22 -11.15
N PHE A 198 -24.65 -7.13 -9.95
CA PHE A 198 -24.74 -5.94 -9.11
C PHE A 198 -24.05 -4.73 -9.76
N CYS A 199 -22.83 -4.90 -10.27
CA CYS A 199 -22.12 -3.80 -10.95
C CYS A 199 -22.82 -3.35 -12.24
N VAL A 200 -23.49 -4.25 -12.98
CA VAL A 200 -24.34 -3.88 -14.12
C VAL A 200 -25.48 -2.96 -13.67
N GLU A 201 -26.14 -3.25 -12.55
CA GLU A 201 -27.18 -2.37 -12.00
C GLU A 201 -26.59 -1.01 -11.55
N LEU A 202 -25.36 -0.99 -11.00
CA LEU A 202 -24.68 0.27 -10.68
C LEU A 202 -24.45 1.13 -11.92
N MET A 203 -24.04 0.52 -13.04
CA MET A 203 -23.82 1.27 -14.29
C MET A 203 -25.13 1.81 -14.86
N LYS A 204 -26.26 1.10 -14.71
CA LYS A 204 -27.58 1.62 -15.06
C LYS A 204 -27.96 2.85 -14.21
N LEU A 205 -27.71 2.79 -12.89
CA LEU A 205 -27.93 3.95 -11.99
C LEU A 205 -27.04 5.13 -12.37
N GLN A 206 -25.77 4.89 -12.69
CA GLN A 206 -24.88 5.94 -13.20
C GLN A 206 -25.44 6.60 -14.45
N ASP A 207 -25.96 5.81 -15.39
CA ASP A 207 -26.57 6.34 -16.62
C ASP A 207 -27.85 7.10 -16.35
N GLU A 208 -28.64 6.69 -15.36
CA GLU A 208 -29.86 7.37 -14.93
C GLU A 208 -29.57 8.73 -14.29
N TYR A 209 -28.65 8.75 -13.30
CA TYR A 209 -28.37 9.95 -12.49
C TYR A 209 -27.27 10.86 -13.08
N LYS A 210 -26.50 10.39 -14.05
CA LYS A 210 -25.34 11.10 -14.62
C LYS A 210 -24.26 11.47 -13.59
N ILE A 211 -24.17 10.70 -12.51
CA ILE A 211 -23.17 10.83 -11.46
C ILE A 211 -22.29 9.57 -11.48
N PRO A 212 -20.95 9.70 -11.54
CA PRO A 212 -20.06 8.54 -11.54
C PRO A 212 -20.23 7.67 -10.29
N ILE A 213 -20.25 6.35 -10.50
CA ILE A 213 -20.26 5.37 -9.42
C ILE A 213 -18.94 4.60 -9.47
N LYS A 214 -18.12 4.75 -8.43
CA LYS A 214 -16.86 4.01 -8.33
C LYS A 214 -17.05 2.66 -7.66
N VAL A 215 -16.20 1.70 -8.02
CA VAL A 215 -16.19 0.36 -7.47
C VAL A 215 -14.80 0.07 -6.89
N ARG A 216 -14.75 -0.21 -5.60
CA ARG A 216 -13.54 -0.67 -4.92
C ARG A 216 -13.63 -2.17 -4.69
N ALA A 217 -12.81 -2.95 -5.41
CA ALA A 217 -12.68 -4.39 -5.22
C ALA A 217 -11.82 -4.67 -3.98
N CYS A 218 -12.44 -5.20 -2.91
CA CYS A 218 -11.76 -5.38 -1.63
C CYS A 218 -11.36 -6.85 -1.41
N ASP A 219 -10.07 -7.13 -1.49
CA ASP A 219 -9.46 -8.40 -1.05
C ASP A 219 -9.33 -8.40 0.46
N THR A 220 -10.47 -8.45 1.14
CA THR A 220 -10.61 -8.26 2.58
C THR A 220 -9.78 -9.23 3.41
N MET A 221 -9.60 -10.46 2.92
CA MET A 221 -8.88 -11.53 3.63
C MET A 221 -7.50 -11.82 3.02
N GLY A 222 -7.05 -11.02 2.05
CA GLY A 222 -5.77 -11.24 1.39
C GLY A 222 -5.68 -12.53 0.58
N TYR A 223 -6.83 -13.08 0.15
CA TYR A 223 -6.89 -14.35 -0.60
C TYR A 223 -6.62 -14.22 -2.09
N GLY A 224 -6.59 -13.01 -2.61
CA GLY A 224 -6.29 -12.74 -4.01
C GLY A 224 -4.97 -13.35 -4.46
N VAL A 225 -4.91 -13.79 -5.71
CA VAL A 225 -3.69 -14.27 -6.36
C VAL A 225 -3.55 -13.64 -7.73
N ASN A 226 -2.30 -13.32 -8.08
CA ASN A 226 -1.95 -12.68 -9.35
C ASN A 226 -1.53 -13.67 -10.44
N PHE A 227 -1.60 -14.97 -10.19
CA PHE A 227 -1.11 -15.99 -11.10
C PHE A 227 -1.99 -16.11 -12.35
N PRO A 228 -1.39 -16.13 -13.57
CA PRO A 228 -2.13 -16.42 -14.79
C PRO A 228 -2.86 -17.76 -14.69
N GLY A 229 -4.10 -17.82 -15.19
CA GLY A 229 -4.91 -19.04 -15.17
C GLY A 229 -5.47 -19.45 -13.81
N ALA A 230 -5.23 -18.68 -12.75
CA ALA A 230 -5.89 -18.91 -11.47
C ALA A 230 -7.40 -18.69 -11.59
N VAL A 231 -8.19 -19.56 -10.93
CA VAL A 231 -9.66 -19.47 -11.00
C VAL A 231 -10.21 -18.36 -10.09
N ILE A 232 -11.32 -17.76 -10.50
CA ILE A 232 -12.14 -16.95 -9.61
C ILE A 232 -12.78 -17.84 -8.52
N PRO A 233 -13.03 -17.29 -7.32
CA PRO A 233 -12.97 -15.87 -6.97
C PRO A 233 -11.58 -15.36 -6.55
N ARG A 234 -10.53 -16.18 -6.57
CA ARG A 234 -9.19 -15.78 -6.11
C ARG A 234 -8.37 -15.00 -7.15
N SER A 235 -8.69 -15.10 -8.44
CA SER A 235 -7.93 -14.48 -9.53
C SER A 235 -8.13 -12.96 -9.57
N VAL A 236 -7.11 -12.17 -9.22
CA VAL A 236 -7.14 -10.71 -9.39
C VAL A 236 -7.32 -10.33 -10.87
N PRO A 237 -6.56 -10.93 -11.84
CA PRO A 237 -6.81 -10.70 -13.26
C PRO A 237 -8.27 -10.97 -13.68
N GLY A 238 -8.81 -12.10 -13.25
CA GLY A 238 -10.19 -12.51 -13.59
C GLY A 238 -11.26 -11.59 -13.02
N ILE A 239 -11.07 -11.11 -11.78
CA ILE A 239 -11.99 -10.15 -11.14
C ILE A 239 -11.98 -8.83 -11.90
N ILE A 240 -10.82 -8.22 -12.13
CA ILE A 240 -10.72 -6.92 -12.81
C ILE A 240 -11.25 -7.02 -14.25
N TYR A 241 -10.90 -8.09 -14.98
CA TYR A 241 -11.45 -8.37 -16.30
C TYR A 241 -12.99 -8.47 -16.28
N GLY A 242 -13.54 -9.16 -15.29
CA GLY A 242 -14.99 -9.26 -15.10
C GLY A 242 -15.66 -7.91 -14.90
N LEU A 243 -15.09 -7.07 -14.03
CA LEU A 243 -15.62 -5.73 -13.75
C LEU A 243 -15.55 -4.81 -14.98
N THR A 244 -14.45 -4.81 -15.73
CA THR A 244 -14.29 -3.95 -16.91
C THR A 244 -15.09 -4.46 -18.08
N THR A 245 -14.93 -5.75 -18.44
CA THR A 245 -15.44 -6.31 -19.70
C THR A 245 -16.89 -6.78 -19.60
N HIS A 246 -17.28 -7.37 -18.47
CA HIS A 246 -18.60 -7.97 -18.33
C HIS A 246 -19.60 -7.07 -17.60
N ALA A 247 -19.15 -6.31 -16.60
CA ALA A 247 -20.00 -5.34 -15.93
C ALA A 247 -19.98 -3.95 -16.59
N GLY A 248 -19.00 -3.68 -17.46
CA GLY A 248 -18.88 -2.40 -18.16
C GLY A 248 -18.43 -1.24 -17.25
N VAL A 249 -17.79 -1.53 -16.11
CA VAL A 249 -17.28 -0.49 -15.21
C VAL A 249 -16.06 0.15 -15.86
N PRO A 250 -16.04 1.48 -16.07
CA PRO A 250 -14.87 2.16 -16.62
C PRO A 250 -13.63 1.98 -15.74
N SER A 251 -12.46 1.77 -16.34
CA SER A 251 -11.19 1.61 -15.62
C SER A 251 -10.95 2.73 -14.59
N SER A 252 -11.26 3.97 -14.95
CA SER A 252 -11.12 5.15 -14.08
C SER A 252 -12.03 5.12 -12.83
N GLN A 253 -12.98 4.19 -12.78
CA GLN A 253 -13.92 4.01 -11.68
C GLN A 253 -13.63 2.73 -10.88
N ILE A 254 -12.60 1.95 -11.26
CA ILE A 254 -12.19 0.74 -10.55
C ILE A 254 -10.97 1.02 -9.68
N GLU A 255 -11.06 0.61 -8.44
CA GLU A 255 -10.00 0.66 -7.44
C GLU A 255 -9.84 -0.71 -6.79
N TRP A 256 -8.59 -1.13 -6.58
CA TRP A 256 -8.26 -2.32 -5.82
C TRP A 256 -7.84 -1.97 -4.41
N HIS A 257 -8.34 -2.70 -3.42
CA HIS A 257 -7.95 -2.60 -2.02
C HIS A 257 -7.56 -3.98 -1.51
N GLY A 258 -6.31 -4.16 -1.09
CA GLY A 258 -5.76 -5.46 -0.70
C GLY A 258 -5.21 -5.47 0.71
N HIS A 259 -5.49 -6.56 1.45
CA HIS A 259 -4.82 -6.92 2.69
C HIS A 259 -3.66 -7.87 2.45
N ASN A 260 -2.72 -7.95 3.42
CA ASN A 260 -1.42 -8.59 3.25
C ASN A 260 -1.30 -9.95 3.94
N ASP A 261 -2.40 -10.63 4.21
CA ASP A 261 -2.43 -11.87 4.99
C ASP A 261 -1.59 -13.00 4.39
N PHE A 262 -1.36 -12.98 3.08
CA PHE A 262 -0.50 -13.94 2.36
C PHE A 262 0.70 -13.29 1.66
N TYR A 263 1.19 -12.14 2.12
CA TYR A 263 2.32 -11.41 1.53
C TYR A 263 2.14 -11.05 0.05
N LYS A 264 0.89 -10.80 -0.40
CA LYS A 264 0.57 -10.54 -1.81
C LYS A 264 0.00 -9.15 -2.08
N ALA A 265 -0.17 -8.33 -1.08
CA ALA A 265 -0.87 -7.05 -1.22
C ALA A 265 -0.26 -6.17 -2.34
N VAL A 266 1.06 -6.00 -2.37
CA VAL A 266 1.74 -5.20 -3.41
C VAL A 266 1.53 -5.82 -4.79
N ASN A 267 1.89 -7.10 -4.95
CA ASN A 267 1.78 -7.78 -6.24
C ASN A 267 0.33 -7.82 -6.78
N ASN A 268 -0.66 -7.99 -5.90
CA ASN A 268 -2.07 -7.97 -6.30
C ASN A 268 -2.51 -6.57 -6.73
N SER A 269 -2.06 -5.52 -6.04
CA SER A 269 -2.35 -4.13 -6.40
C SER A 269 -1.72 -3.75 -7.75
N THR A 270 -0.45 -4.09 -7.97
CA THR A 270 0.22 -3.93 -9.26
C THR A 270 -0.52 -4.70 -10.37
N THR A 271 -0.94 -5.93 -10.07
CA THR A 271 -1.72 -6.74 -11.00
C THR A 271 -3.06 -6.09 -11.35
N ALA A 272 -3.75 -5.50 -10.38
CA ALA A 272 -5.00 -4.80 -10.64
C ALA A 272 -4.80 -3.64 -11.64
N TRP A 273 -3.72 -2.86 -11.52
CA TRP A 273 -3.35 -1.86 -12.53
C TRP A 273 -3.13 -2.47 -13.91
N LEU A 274 -2.35 -3.55 -13.99
CA LEU A 274 -2.02 -4.21 -15.26
C LEU A 274 -3.25 -4.75 -16.00
N TYR A 275 -4.33 -5.07 -15.29
CA TYR A 275 -5.53 -5.69 -15.86
C TYR A 275 -6.74 -4.76 -15.97
N GLY A 276 -6.63 -3.47 -15.58
CA GLY A 276 -7.67 -2.50 -15.91
C GLY A 276 -8.22 -1.66 -14.75
N ALA A 277 -7.74 -1.79 -13.52
CA ALA A 277 -8.04 -0.84 -12.47
C ALA A 277 -7.14 0.39 -12.61
N SER A 278 -7.68 1.61 -12.53
CA SER A 278 -6.87 2.81 -12.49
C SER A 278 -6.38 3.14 -11.07
N GLY A 279 -7.17 2.85 -10.06
CA GLY A 279 -6.84 3.12 -8.67
C GLY A 279 -6.35 1.90 -7.90
N VAL A 280 -5.39 2.11 -6.97
CA VAL A 280 -5.07 1.17 -5.90
C VAL A 280 -5.13 1.89 -4.57
N ASN A 281 -5.74 1.26 -3.58
CA ASN A 281 -5.97 1.84 -2.26
C ASN A 281 -4.96 1.28 -1.26
N CYS A 282 -4.23 2.17 -0.60
CA CYS A 282 -3.07 1.87 0.21
C CYS A 282 -3.11 2.60 1.55
N SER A 283 -2.30 2.19 2.48
CA SER A 283 -2.02 2.94 3.70
C SER A 283 -0.52 3.16 3.86
N LEU A 284 -0.12 4.22 4.53
CA LEU A 284 1.28 4.44 4.86
C LEU A 284 1.84 3.24 5.63
N PHE A 285 2.97 2.73 5.16
CA PHE A 285 3.69 1.59 5.72
C PHE A 285 2.86 0.30 5.82
N GLY A 286 1.78 0.21 5.04
CA GLY A 286 0.87 -0.91 5.08
C GLY A 286 0.12 -1.05 6.42
N ILE A 287 0.08 -0.02 7.25
CA ILE A 287 -0.61 -0.08 8.56
C ILE A 287 -2.10 -0.34 8.34
N GLY A 288 -2.62 -1.38 8.97
CA GLY A 288 -4.02 -1.81 8.87
C GLY A 288 -4.29 -3.02 9.75
N GLU A 289 -5.54 -3.47 9.77
CA GLU A 289 -5.95 -4.61 10.57
C GLU A 289 -5.18 -5.91 10.20
N ARG A 290 -5.02 -6.80 11.16
CA ARG A 290 -4.32 -8.08 11.05
C ARG A 290 -2.87 -7.90 10.57
N THR A 291 -2.58 -8.25 9.32
CA THR A 291 -1.25 -8.15 8.70
C THR A 291 -1.05 -6.87 7.89
N GLY A 292 -2.06 -5.99 7.90
CA GLY A 292 -2.03 -4.70 7.24
C GLY A 292 -2.54 -4.69 5.81
N ASN A 293 -2.43 -3.52 5.21
CA ASN A 293 -2.89 -3.18 3.86
C ASN A 293 -1.73 -3.19 2.86
N THR A 294 -2.01 -2.84 1.61
CA THR A 294 -0.98 -2.53 0.63
C THR A 294 -0.18 -1.30 1.09
N PRO A 295 1.15 -1.39 1.25
CA PRO A 295 1.99 -0.25 1.63
C PRO A 295 2.01 0.82 0.53
N LEU A 296 1.70 2.06 0.90
CA LEU A 296 1.62 3.18 -0.03
C LEU A 296 2.97 3.47 -0.70
N GLU A 297 4.04 3.48 0.07
CA GLU A 297 5.40 3.71 -0.41
C GLU A 297 5.85 2.64 -1.42
N ALA A 298 5.44 1.38 -1.24
CA ALA A 298 5.72 0.34 -2.21
C ALA A 298 5.04 0.63 -3.55
N MET A 299 3.79 1.10 -3.52
CA MET A 299 3.05 1.40 -4.75
C MET A 299 3.56 2.66 -5.46
N VAL A 300 4.20 3.60 -4.76
CA VAL A 300 4.93 4.71 -5.39
C VAL A 300 6.08 4.18 -6.26
N PHE A 301 6.85 3.21 -5.77
CA PHE A 301 7.92 2.59 -6.55
C PHE A 301 7.39 1.66 -7.65
N GLU A 302 6.31 0.91 -7.41
CA GLU A 302 5.64 0.12 -8.46
C GLU A 302 5.14 1.03 -9.60
N TYR A 303 4.54 2.18 -9.26
CA TYR A 303 4.15 3.19 -10.25
C TYR A 303 5.34 3.64 -11.08
N ALA A 304 6.44 4.01 -10.43
CA ALA A 304 7.64 4.48 -11.11
C ALA A 304 8.23 3.42 -12.05
N GLN A 305 8.23 2.15 -11.65
CA GLN A 305 8.71 1.05 -12.49
C GLN A 305 7.80 0.82 -13.71
N LEU A 306 6.49 0.85 -13.54
CA LEU A 306 5.53 0.64 -14.63
C LEU A 306 5.51 1.80 -15.62
N ARG A 307 5.69 3.04 -15.15
CA ARG A 307 5.58 4.26 -15.98
C ARG A 307 6.94 4.79 -16.46
N GLY A 308 8.04 4.31 -15.90
CA GLY A 308 9.39 4.82 -16.20
C GLY A 308 9.63 6.24 -15.68
N THR A 309 8.77 6.77 -14.81
CA THR A 309 8.82 8.13 -14.27
C THR A 309 8.11 8.21 -12.92
N LEU A 310 8.57 9.09 -12.04
CA LEU A 310 7.88 9.46 -10.80
C LEU A 310 6.74 10.48 -11.02
N ASP A 311 6.64 11.07 -12.21
CA ASP A 311 5.63 12.09 -12.52
C ASP A 311 5.56 13.26 -11.54
N GLY A 312 6.69 13.57 -10.92
CA GLY A 312 6.83 14.67 -9.95
C GLY A 312 6.55 14.29 -8.51
N MET A 313 6.35 13.00 -8.20
CA MET A 313 6.32 12.51 -6.82
C MET A 313 7.69 12.72 -6.15
N ASP A 314 7.68 13.20 -4.90
CA ASP A 314 8.88 13.39 -4.09
C ASP A 314 9.06 12.21 -3.12
N THR A 315 9.84 11.23 -3.53
CA THR A 315 10.05 10.00 -2.75
C THR A 315 10.92 10.20 -1.51
N THR A 316 11.64 11.34 -1.37
CA THR A 316 12.41 11.66 -0.16
C THR A 316 11.51 11.82 1.07
N VAL A 317 10.27 12.23 0.84
CA VAL A 317 9.21 12.36 1.86
C VAL A 317 8.90 11.03 2.56
N ILE A 318 9.16 9.88 1.92
CA ILE A 318 8.97 8.56 2.54
C ILE A 318 9.85 8.41 3.77
N THR A 319 11.09 8.89 3.72
CA THR A 319 12.01 8.89 4.85
C THR A 319 11.55 9.85 5.93
N GLU A 320 11.17 11.10 5.57
CA GLU A 320 10.63 12.09 6.51
C GLU A 320 9.38 11.54 7.24
N LEU A 321 8.47 10.88 6.52
CA LEU A 321 7.30 10.22 7.09
C LEU A 321 7.67 9.10 8.07
N SER A 322 8.62 8.23 7.70
CA SER A 322 9.08 7.16 8.58
C SER A 322 9.67 7.70 9.88
N GLU A 323 10.48 8.75 9.79
CA GLU A 323 11.02 9.44 10.97
C GLU A 323 9.94 10.10 11.82
N TYR A 324 8.96 10.75 11.19
CA TYR A 324 7.83 11.35 11.89
C TYR A 324 7.03 10.29 12.65
N TYR A 325 6.77 9.13 12.02
CA TYR A 325 6.07 8.02 12.67
C TYR A 325 6.85 7.45 13.85
N GLU A 326 8.16 7.34 13.75
CA GLU A 326 8.99 6.85 14.86
C GLU A 326 9.05 7.86 16.01
N LYS A 327 9.31 9.13 15.71
CA LYS A 327 9.53 10.18 16.73
C LYS A 327 8.23 10.66 17.41
N GLU A 328 7.19 10.92 16.61
CA GLU A 328 5.97 11.57 17.08
C GLU A 328 4.82 10.57 17.37
N LEU A 329 4.84 9.40 16.76
CA LEU A 329 3.79 8.41 16.89
C LEU A 329 4.25 7.13 17.60
N GLY A 330 5.55 7.03 17.93
CA GLY A 330 6.14 5.84 18.57
C GLY A 330 6.05 4.57 17.72
N TYR A 331 5.86 4.70 16.41
CA TYR A 331 5.74 3.56 15.50
C TYR A 331 7.06 3.34 14.78
N LYS A 332 7.78 2.31 15.22
CA LYS A 332 9.06 1.92 14.62
C LYS A 332 8.86 0.86 13.55
N GLN A 333 9.41 1.11 12.36
CA GLN A 333 9.40 0.16 11.26
C GLN A 333 10.23 -1.10 11.59
N PRO A 334 9.78 -2.32 11.20
CA PRO A 334 10.66 -3.48 11.26
C PRO A 334 11.95 -3.21 10.47
N PRO A 335 13.13 -3.62 10.99
CA PRO A 335 14.41 -3.21 10.42
C PRO A 335 14.61 -3.55 8.94
N GLN A 336 14.05 -4.67 8.45
CA GLN A 336 14.16 -5.11 7.06
C GLN A 336 13.01 -4.64 6.16
N THR A 337 12.11 -3.77 6.63
CA THR A 337 11.03 -3.28 5.76
C THR A 337 11.63 -2.54 4.56
N PRO A 338 11.26 -2.89 3.33
CA PRO A 338 11.75 -2.20 2.14
C PRO A 338 11.54 -0.69 2.22
N PHE A 339 12.51 0.07 1.74
CA PHE A 339 12.57 1.54 1.67
C PHE A 339 12.64 2.27 3.02
N VAL A 340 12.02 1.78 4.08
CA VAL A 340 11.83 2.52 5.36
C VAL A 340 12.48 1.88 6.57
N GLY A 341 12.76 0.59 6.55
CA GLY A 341 13.43 -0.11 7.66
C GLY A 341 14.86 0.39 7.89
N SER A 342 15.34 0.34 9.12
CA SER A 342 16.69 0.79 9.46
C SER A 342 17.81 0.01 8.76
N ASN A 343 17.53 -1.21 8.33
CA ASN A 343 18.50 -2.10 7.67
C ASN A 343 18.20 -2.31 6.18
N PHE A 344 17.25 -1.60 5.58
CA PHE A 344 16.81 -1.91 4.21
C PHE A 344 17.93 -1.82 3.16
N ASN A 345 18.89 -0.91 3.34
CA ASN A 345 20.04 -0.71 2.45
C ASN A 345 21.38 -0.88 3.18
N VAL A 346 21.41 -1.69 4.24
CA VAL A 346 22.60 -1.94 5.06
C VAL A 346 23.27 -3.24 4.63
N THR A 347 24.53 -3.14 4.22
CA THR A 347 25.40 -4.26 3.89
C THR A 347 26.31 -4.60 5.07
N ARG A 348 26.56 -5.89 5.33
CA ARG A 348 27.40 -6.34 6.46
C ARG A 348 28.62 -7.13 6.01
N ALA A 349 28.53 -7.91 4.94
CA ALA A 349 29.63 -8.73 4.47
C ALA A 349 30.76 -7.88 3.87
N GLY A 350 32.01 -8.13 4.26
CA GLY A 350 33.16 -7.37 3.82
C GLY A 350 33.35 -7.33 2.30
N ILE A 351 33.02 -8.42 1.60
CA ILE A 351 33.09 -8.49 0.13
C ILE A 351 32.05 -7.55 -0.53
N HIS A 352 30.86 -7.41 0.07
CA HIS A 352 29.84 -6.50 -0.42
C HIS A 352 30.22 -5.04 -0.15
N ALA A 353 30.80 -4.76 1.02
CA ALA A 353 31.32 -3.44 1.35
C ALA A 353 32.43 -3.00 0.40
N ASP A 354 33.39 -3.90 0.07
CA ASP A 354 34.43 -3.64 -0.93
C ASP A 354 33.85 -3.37 -2.33
N GLY A 355 32.76 -4.05 -2.68
CA GLY A 355 32.01 -3.78 -3.90
C GLY A 355 31.41 -2.38 -3.93
N LEU A 356 30.71 -1.97 -2.85
CA LEU A 356 30.13 -0.63 -2.73
C LEU A 356 31.19 0.48 -2.81
N LEU A 357 32.37 0.28 -2.20
CA LEU A 357 33.48 1.22 -2.30
C LEU A 357 34.01 1.41 -3.72
N LYS A 358 33.95 0.36 -4.53
CA LYS A 358 34.40 0.40 -5.93
C LYS A 358 33.37 1.03 -6.85
N ASN A 359 32.12 0.66 -6.67
CA ASN A 359 30.96 1.23 -7.37
C ASN A 359 29.67 0.84 -6.61
N GLU A 360 28.90 1.82 -6.20
CA GLU A 360 27.64 1.60 -5.47
C GLU A 360 26.65 0.73 -6.24
N GLU A 361 26.61 0.82 -7.57
CA GLU A 361 25.68 0.06 -8.41
C GLU A 361 25.86 -1.48 -8.32
N ILE A 362 26.99 -1.94 -7.76
CA ILE A 362 27.24 -3.38 -7.56
C ILE A 362 26.23 -3.98 -6.57
N TYR A 363 25.83 -3.23 -5.53
CA TYR A 363 24.93 -3.69 -4.47
C TYR A 363 23.80 -2.71 -4.14
N ASN A 364 23.62 -1.64 -4.92
CA ASN A 364 22.56 -0.67 -4.78
C ASN A 364 21.90 -0.48 -6.15
N ILE A 365 20.70 -1.06 -6.35
CA ILE A 365 20.07 -1.17 -7.66
C ILE A 365 19.55 0.16 -8.22
N PHE A 366 19.35 1.16 -7.35
CA PHE A 366 19.06 2.53 -7.71
C PHE A 366 19.66 3.47 -6.66
N ASP A 367 19.84 4.73 -6.99
CA ASP A 367 20.40 5.74 -6.09
C ASP A 367 19.45 6.04 -4.92
N THR A 368 19.61 5.27 -3.81
CA THR A 368 18.79 5.43 -2.60
C THR A 368 19.12 6.73 -1.85
N GLY A 369 20.32 7.30 -2.05
CA GLY A 369 20.68 8.63 -1.55
C GLY A 369 19.80 9.70 -2.20
N LYS A 370 19.71 9.69 -3.53
CA LYS A 370 18.92 10.64 -4.31
C LYS A 370 17.41 10.50 -4.07
N PHE A 371 16.88 9.28 -4.13
CA PHE A 371 15.44 9.04 -4.13
C PHE A 371 14.81 8.92 -2.74
N LEU A 372 15.61 8.63 -1.70
CA LEU A 372 15.11 8.41 -0.34
C LEU A 372 15.87 9.23 0.74
N ASN A 373 16.88 10.00 0.36
CA ASN A 373 17.84 10.57 1.32
C ASN A 373 18.49 9.51 2.22
N ARG A 374 18.69 8.29 1.68
CA ARG A 374 19.23 7.14 2.41
C ARG A 374 20.32 6.46 1.60
N PRO A 375 21.55 7.00 1.65
CA PRO A 375 22.69 6.34 0.97
C PRO A 375 22.92 4.94 1.52
N PRO A 376 23.53 4.03 0.74
CA PRO A 376 23.87 2.70 1.23
C PRO A 376 24.78 2.78 2.44
N LEU A 377 24.53 1.92 3.41
CA LEU A 377 25.29 1.85 4.65
C LEU A 377 26.01 0.50 4.79
N VAL A 378 27.13 0.50 5.49
CA VAL A 378 27.84 -0.70 5.89
C VAL A 378 27.82 -0.81 7.41
N ALA A 379 27.19 -1.84 7.93
CA ALA A 379 27.25 -2.13 9.36
C ALA A 379 28.53 -2.87 9.70
N VAL A 380 29.16 -2.53 10.80
CA VAL A 380 30.39 -3.15 11.28
C VAL A 380 30.08 -4.33 12.21
N SER A 381 30.61 -5.51 11.90
CA SER A 381 30.49 -6.73 12.69
C SER A 381 31.74 -7.60 12.54
N ASN A 382 31.74 -8.79 13.12
CA ASN A 382 32.82 -9.78 12.96
C ASN A 382 33.10 -10.16 11.49
N THR A 383 32.08 -10.06 10.62
CA THR A 383 32.23 -10.34 9.18
C THR A 383 32.70 -9.17 8.35
N SER A 384 32.89 -7.99 8.98
CA SER A 384 33.35 -6.79 8.30
C SER A 384 34.87 -6.83 8.09
N GLY A 385 35.29 -6.71 6.84
CA GLY A 385 36.72 -6.53 6.49
C GLY A 385 37.12 -5.05 6.62
N LEU A 386 38.43 -4.77 6.37
CA LEU A 386 38.97 -3.39 6.39
C LEU A 386 38.19 -2.41 5.51
N ALA A 387 37.72 -2.86 4.35
CA ALA A 387 36.92 -2.07 3.43
C ALA A 387 35.59 -1.61 4.06
N GLY A 388 34.93 -2.48 4.82
CA GLY A 388 33.67 -2.15 5.50
C GLY A 388 33.85 -1.08 6.57
N ILE A 389 34.93 -1.16 7.35
CA ILE A 389 35.27 -0.18 8.38
C ILE A 389 35.62 1.16 7.74
N ALA A 390 36.48 1.16 6.71
CA ALA A 390 36.81 2.39 5.98
C ALA A 390 35.56 3.06 5.39
N HIS A 391 34.69 2.28 4.79
CA HIS A 391 33.41 2.79 4.24
C HIS A 391 32.53 3.42 5.33
N TRP A 392 32.40 2.73 6.48
CA TRP A 392 31.62 3.27 7.61
C TRP A 392 32.20 4.60 8.08
N ILE A 393 33.52 4.70 8.26
CA ILE A 393 34.20 5.94 8.67
C ILE A 393 33.92 7.07 7.67
N ASN A 394 34.16 6.81 6.38
CA ASN A 394 34.02 7.81 5.34
C ASN A 394 32.57 8.35 5.24
N ASN A 395 31.58 7.49 5.39
CA ASN A 395 30.18 7.88 5.34
C ASN A 395 29.73 8.57 6.61
N TYR A 396 30.09 8.06 7.78
CA TYR A 396 29.64 8.63 9.05
C TYR A 396 30.17 10.05 9.25
N TYR A 397 31.44 10.29 8.89
CA TYR A 397 32.07 11.60 9.00
C TYR A 397 31.91 12.47 7.75
N HIS A 398 31.16 12.01 6.74
CA HIS A 398 30.91 12.71 5.48
C HIS A 398 32.23 13.21 4.82
N LEU A 399 33.25 12.37 4.78
CA LEU A 399 34.56 12.75 4.28
C LEU A 399 34.53 12.95 2.76
N PRO A 400 35.01 14.09 2.24
CA PRO A 400 35.12 14.33 0.81
C PRO A 400 36.17 13.40 0.19
N ASP A 401 36.10 13.20 -1.13
CA ASP A 401 36.89 12.20 -1.86
C ASP A 401 38.40 12.32 -1.63
N ASP A 402 38.89 13.54 -1.50
CA ASP A 402 40.33 13.85 -1.27
C ASP A 402 40.77 13.60 0.17
N ARG A 403 39.85 13.36 1.10
CA ARG A 403 40.13 13.07 2.52
C ARG A 403 39.60 11.71 2.98
N LYS A 404 39.10 10.90 2.07
CA LYS A 404 38.63 9.57 2.41
C LYS A 404 39.72 8.71 3.04
N VAL A 405 39.39 8.05 4.14
CA VAL A 405 40.26 7.10 4.81
C VAL A 405 40.41 5.86 3.95
N ASP A 406 41.67 5.49 3.62
CA ASP A 406 41.98 4.27 2.88
C ASP A 406 41.83 3.04 3.78
N LYS A 407 41.36 1.93 3.21
CA LYS A 407 41.11 0.68 3.94
C LYS A 407 42.39 0.06 4.55
N ASN A 408 43.54 0.38 4.03
CA ASN A 408 44.83 -0.10 4.52
C ASN A 408 45.49 0.87 5.51
N SER A 409 44.81 1.94 5.93
CA SER A 409 45.32 2.89 6.91
C SER A 409 45.46 2.26 8.30
N GLU A 410 46.41 2.74 9.08
CA GLU A 410 46.64 2.33 10.48
C GLU A 410 45.37 2.45 11.32
N LEU A 411 44.59 3.54 11.13
CA LEU A 411 43.32 3.75 11.79
C LEU A 411 42.37 2.57 11.55
N VAL A 412 42.20 2.17 10.30
CA VAL A 412 41.26 1.10 9.93
C VAL A 412 41.70 -0.27 10.49
N HIS A 413 43.00 -0.55 10.48
CA HIS A 413 43.54 -1.77 11.07
C HIS A 413 43.28 -1.83 12.58
N ARG A 414 43.53 -0.76 13.31
CA ARG A 414 43.29 -0.72 14.75
C ARG A 414 41.83 -0.87 15.13
N ILE A 415 40.93 -0.22 14.37
CA ILE A 415 39.48 -0.42 14.58
C ILE A 415 39.07 -1.85 14.27
N LYS A 416 39.66 -2.48 13.23
CA LYS A 416 39.37 -3.89 12.92
C LYS A 416 39.82 -4.83 14.05
N ASP A 417 41.00 -4.64 14.58
CA ASP A 417 41.51 -5.46 15.69
C ASP A 417 40.66 -5.31 16.95
N TRP A 418 40.20 -4.07 17.24
CA TRP A 418 39.28 -3.83 18.33
C TRP A 418 37.91 -4.52 18.10
N VAL A 419 37.35 -4.42 16.89
CA VAL A 419 36.12 -5.12 16.53
C VAL A 419 36.26 -6.63 16.73
N ASP A 420 37.34 -7.24 16.23
CA ASP A 420 37.58 -8.69 16.37
C ASP A 420 37.65 -9.09 17.85
N THR A 421 38.37 -8.33 18.66
CA THR A 421 38.44 -8.57 20.11
C THR A 421 37.06 -8.57 20.78
N GLN A 422 36.17 -7.66 20.41
CA GLN A 422 34.80 -7.65 20.97
C GLN A 422 34.05 -8.97 20.67
N TYR A 423 34.23 -9.56 19.49
CA TYR A 423 33.55 -10.81 19.11
C TYR A 423 34.27 -12.04 19.68
N ASP A 424 35.57 -12.00 19.81
CA ASP A 424 36.35 -13.05 20.50
C ASP A 424 35.97 -13.12 21.99
N ASP A 425 35.64 -12.00 22.59
CA ASP A 425 35.11 -11.88 23.95
C ASP A 425 33.60 -12.23 24.07
N GLY A 426 32.96 -12.72 22.98
CA GLY A 426 31.61 -13.29 23.00
C GLY A 426 30.49 -12.33 22.59
N ARG A 427 30.77 -11.21 21.97
CA ARG A 427 29.76 -10.33 21.41
C ARG A 427 28.95 -11.03 20.31
N VAL A 428 27.62 -10.85 20.33
CA VAL A 428 26.69 -11.42 19.33
C VAL A 428 25.90 -10.35 18.55
N THR A 429 26.07 -9.06 18.87
CA THR A 429 25.39 -7.94 18.22
C THR A 429 26.33 -7.18 17.29
N VAL A 430 25.81 -6.51 16.25
CA VAL A 430 26.61 -5.56 15.45
C VAL A 430 27.11 -4.41 16.32
N MET A 431 28.21 -3.78 15.91
CA MET A 431 28.70 -2.55 16.55
C MET A 431 27.69 -1.44 16.34
N THR A 432 27.39 -0.69 17.41
CA THR A 432 26.59 0.52 17.28
C THR A 432 27.44 1.69 16.80
N ASP A 433 26.82 2.67 16.14
CA ASP A 433 27.51 3.88 15.71
C ASP A 433 28.20 4.60 16.88
N GLN A 434 27.55 4.60 18.05
CA GLN A 434 28.11 5.26 19.24
C GLN A 434 29.39 4.57 19.73
N GLU A 435 29.42 3.25 19.76
CA GLU A 435 30.62 2.48 20.13
C GLU A 435 31.76 2.73 19.14
N LEU A 436 31.45 2.70 17.83
CA LEU A 436 32.44 2.98 16.79
C LEU A 436 33.01 4.39 16.90
N VAL A 437 32.16 5.40 17.10
CA VAL A 437 32.59 6.81 17.27
C VAL A 437 33.51 6.97 18.46
N VAL A 438 33.18 6.33 19.59
CA VAL A 438 34.03 6.43 20.81
C VAL A 438 35.42 5.86 20.52
N GLU A 439 35.48 4.65 19.93
CA GLU A 439 36.76 3.97 19.64
C GLU A 439 37.54 4.70 18.55
N ILE A 440 36.90 5.10 17.45
CA ILE A 440 37.55 5.87 16.39
C ILE A 440 38.14 7.17 16.92
N THR A 441 37.40 7.90 17.78
CA THR A 441 37.90 9.14 18.40
C THR A 441 39.13 8.90 19.26
N SER A 442 39.13 7.78 20.01
CA SER A 442 40.29 7.39 20.82
C SER A 442 41.51 7.10 19.97
N VAL A 443 41.35 6.26 18.95
CA VAL A 443 42.45 5.89 18.04
C VAL A 443 42.95 7.10 17.24
N CYS A 444 42.06 7.95 16.75
CA CYS A 444 42.44 9.17 16.04
C CYS A 444 43.28 10.11 16.94
N LYS A 445 42.92 10.23 18.21
CA LYS A 445 43.70 11.04 19.18
C LYS A 445 45.11 10.47 19.39
N GLU A 446 45.24 9.15 19.48
CA GLU A 446 46.54 8.48 19.62
C GLU A 446 47.42 8.62 18.37
N LEU A 447 46.83 8.54 17.18
CA LEU A 447 47.51 8.67 15.90
C LEU A 447 47.70 10.11 15.41
N GLY A 448 47.15 11.09 16.11
CA GLY A 448 47.19 12.50 15.69
C GLY A 448 46.40 12.80 14.41
N ILE A 449 45.36 12.00 14.13
CA ILE A 449 44.49 12.13 12.94
C ILE A 449 43.29 13.01 13.26
N VAL A 450 42.92 13.89 12.33
CA VAL A 450 41.69 14.69 12.35
C VAL A 450 40.84 14.24 11.16
N LEU A 451 39.67 13.66 11.43
CA LEU A 451 38.69 13.24 10.42
C LEU A 451 37.80 14.41 9.96
#